data_e695bb30c6aae900b2b137f202219627
#
_entry.id   e695bb30c6aae900b2b137f202219627
#
_cell.length_a   1.000
_cell.length_b   1.000
_cell.length_c   1.000
_cell.angle_alpha   90.00
_cell.angle_beta   90.00
_cell.angle_gamma   90.00
#
_symmetry.space_group_name_H-M   'P 1'
#
loop_
_entity.id
_entity.type
_entity.pdbx_description
1 polymer ?
#
loop_
_entity_poly.entity_id
_entity_poly.type
_entity_poly.pdbx_seq_one_letter_code
_entity_poly.pdbx_strand_id
1 'polypeptide(L)'
;MPLIDIYCVADHEFDETMWVDGLLTQGEVGIASVADMVAKVQARCAGGDRIRELRVFGHGDEWGQYFGADWVNEQTAMHRFRPQLEQLRGLFGPGGFMTLGGCDVGEAAALLRALFAIVGVPAQAFMAKQYPVFPGDEGRRRRCSDRCEVSGSQAWEHVDTVLDPLRERFHRKLQGLRDRF
;
A
#
# COMPACT_ATOMS: atom_id res chain seq x y z
N MET A 1 -16.14 16.83 -10.19
CA MET A 1 -15.99 15.44 -9.73
C MET A 1 -15.15 15.46 -8.47
N PRO A 2 -15.64 14.93 -7.36
CA PRO A 2 -14.86 14.87 -6.14
C PRO A 2 -13.64 13.98 -6.29
N LEU A 3 -12.58 14.32 -5.54
CA LEU A 3 -11.39 13.51 -5.41
C LEU A 3 -11.49 12.70 -4.13
N ILE A 4 -11.26 11.40 -4.23
CA ILE A 4 -11.33 10.46 -3.10
C ILE A 4 -10.00 9.75 -2.90
N ASP A 5 -9.74 9.37 -1.66
CA ASP A 5 -8.67 8.43 -1.31
C ASP A 5 -9.29 7.05 -1.11
N ILE A 6 -8.60 6.04 -1.63
CA ILE A 6 -9.01 4.64 -1.48
C ILE A 6 -7.85 3.88 -0.83
N TYR A 7 -8.14 3.25 0.29
CA TYR A 7 -7.19 2.44 1.04
C TYR A 7 -7.56 0.97 0.88
N CYS A 8 -6.72 0.21 0.20
CA CYS A 8 -6.85 -1.22 0.01
C CYS A 8 -5.93 -1.95 0.97
N VAL A 9 -6.45 -2.91 1.72
CA VAL A 9 -5.69 -3.69 2.69
C VAL A 9 -5.76 -5.16 2.28
N ALA A 10 -4.61 -5.82 2.18
CA ALA A 10 -4.55 -7.25 1.89
C ALA A 10 -5.31 -8.02 2.97
N ASP A 11 -6.31 -8.78 2.52
CA ASP A 11 -7.15 -9.61 3.38
C ASP A 11 -6.35 -10.90 3.72
N HIS A 12 -5.47 -10.79 4.70
CA HIS A 12 -4.66 -11.90 5.19
C HIS A 12 -5.18 -12.33 6.55
N GLU A 13 -5.65 -13.56 6.63
CA GLU A 13 -6.21 -14.18 7.84
C GLU A 13 -5.24 -14.22 9.05
N PHE A 14 -3.98 -13.82 8.86
CA PHE A 14 -2.92 -14.02 9.85
C PHE A 14 -2.12 -12.77 10.22
N ASP A 15 -2.48 -11.58 9.73
CA ASP A 15 -1.73 -10.37 10.07
C ASP A 15 -2.50 -9.44 11.00
N GLU A 16 -2.24 -9.60 12.29
CA GLU A 16 -2.82 -8.77 13.35
C GLU A 16 -2.48 -7.27 13.20
N THR A 17 -1.37 -6.94 12.54
CA THR A 17 -0.96 -5.55 12.30
C THR A 17 -1.81 -4.89 11.22
N MET A 18 -2.16 -5.63 10.18
CA MET A 18 -3.06 -5.17 9.11
C MET A 18 -4.50 -5.01 9.61
N TRP A 19 -4.93 -5.88 10.56
CA TRP A 19 -6.26 -5.78 11.17
C TRP A 19 -6.42 -4.51 12.03
N VAL A 20 -5.37 -4.07 12.72
CA VAL A 20 -5.39 -2.84 13.53
C VAL A 20 -5.51 -1.60 12.64
N ASP A 21 -4.91 -1.60 11.47
CA ASP A 21 -5.08 -0.52 10.49
C ASP A 21 -6.51 -0.45 9.97
N GLY A 22 -7.14 -1.59 9.66
CA GLY A 22 -8.53 -1.65 9.26
C GLY A 22 -9.51 -1.11 10.30
N LEU A 23 -9.16 -1.16 11.57
CA LEU A 23 -9.96 -0.58 12.65
C LEU A 23 -9.78 0.93 12.81
N LEU A 24 -8.68 1.50 12.34
CA LEU A 24 -8.32 2.90 12.58
C LEU A 24 -8.72 3.83 11.44
N THR A 25 -8.90 3.31 10.23
CA THR A 25 -9.24 4.11 9.05
C THR A 25 -10.64 3.79 8.53
N GLN A 26 -11.53 4.77 8.64
CA GLN A 26 -12.87 4.65 8.07
C GLN A 26 -12.80 4.72 6.54
N GLY A 27 -13.21 3.65 5.87
CA GLY A 27 -13.31 3.60 4.41
C GLY A 27 -12.32 2.65 3.72
N GLU A 28 -11.65 1.81 4.48
CA GLU A 28 -10.81 0.76 3.94
C GLU A 28 -11.57 -0.31 3.18
N VAL A 29 -10.88 -0.88 2.21
CA VAL A 29 -11.38 -1.94 1.35
C VAL A 29 -10.45 -3.15 1.49
N GLY A 30 -10.92 -4.20 2.18
CA GLY A 30 -10.19 -5.48 2.20
C GLY A 30 -10.08 -6.05 0.79
N ILE A 31 -8.90 -6.55 0.42
CA ILE A 31 -8.65 -7.11 -0.90
C ILE A 31 -8.07 -8.52 -0.80
N ALA A 32 -8.67 -9.45 -1.54
CA ALA A 32 -8.22 -10.84 -1.59
C ALA A 32 -7.20 -11.10 -2.72
N SER A 33 -7.18 -10.26 -3.75
CA SER A 33 -6.33 -10.40 -4.95
C SER A 33 -6.23 -9.09 -5.72
N VAL A 34 -5.35 -9.03 -6.73
CA VAL A 34 -5.29 -7.91 -7.69
C VAL A 34 -6.63 -7.71 -8.41
N ALA A 35 -7.29 -8.78 -8.83
CA ALA A 35 -8.57 -8.69 -9.52
C ALA A 35 -9.67 -8.15 -8.61
N ASP A 36 -9.72 -8.61 -7.36
CA ASP A 36 -10.66 -8.14 -6.36
C ASP A 36 -10.43 -6.67 -6.01
N MET A 37 -9.17 -6.26 -5.85
CA MET A 37 -8.81 -4.86 -5.66
C MET A 37 -9.36 -3.98 -6.78
N VAL A 38 -9.10 -4.35 -8.04
CA VAL A 38 -9.53 -3.57 -9.20
C VAL A 38 -11.04 -3.43 -9.24
N ALA A 39 -11.78 -4.53 -9.03
CA ALA A 39 -13.24 -4.53 -9.02
C ALA A 39 -13.81 -3.60 -7.92
N LYS A 40 -13.25 -3.66 -6.71
CA LYS A 40 -13.67 -2.81 -5.58
C LYS A 40 -13.34 -1.33 -5.81
N VAL A 41 -12.17 -1.03 -6.36
CA VAL A 41 -11.77 0.34 -6.72
C VAL A 41 -12.71 0.91 -7.79
N GLN A 42 -13.04 0.13 -8.83
CA GLN A 42 -14.00 0.54 -9.86
C GLN A 42 -15.38 0.82 -9.26
N ALA A 43 -15.85 -0.04 -8.37
CA ALA A 43 -17.14 0.15 -7.69
C ALA A 43 -17.19 1.44 -6.87
N ARG A 44 -16.09 1.82 -6.21
CA ARG A 44 -15.97 3.09 -5.48
C ARG A 44 -16.01 4.30 -6.41
N CYS A 45 -15.53 4.17 -7.63
CA CYS A 45 -15.53 5.24 -8.63
C CYS A 45 -16.80 5.26 -9.51
N ALA A 46 -17.74 4.33 -9.35
CA ALA A 46 -18.92 4.20 -10.21
C ALA A 46 -19.83 5.45 -10.20
N GLY A 47 -19.81 6.25 -9.12
CA GLY A 47 -20.51 7.53 -9.01
C GLY A 47 -19.88 8.69 -9.76
N GLY A 48 -18.76 8.47 -10.45
CA GLY A 48 -18.01 9.50 -11.17
C GLY A 48 -16.90 10.15 -10.33
N ASP A 49 -16.67 9.68 -9.11
CA ASP A 49 -15.55 10.10 -8.28
C ASP A 49 -14.21 9.75 -8.93
N ARG A 50 -13.18 10.54 -8.64
CA ARG A 50 -11.83 10.34 -9.15
C ARG A 50 -10.85 10.09 -8.00
N ILE A 51 -9.92 9.20 -8.22
CA ILE A 51 -8.93 8.84 -7.22
C ILE A 51 -7.89 9.95 -7.11
N ARG A 52 -7.67 10.46 -5.90
CA ARG A 52 -6.53 11.28 -5.54
C ARG A 52 -5.36 10.38 -5.15
N GLU A 53 -5.58 9.46 -4.21
CA GLU A 53 -4.61 8.47 -3.80
C GLU A 53 -5.26 7.08 -3.76
N LEU A 54 -4.61 6.11 -4.42
CA LEU A 54 -4.87 4.69 -4.21
C LEU A 54 -3.72 4.13 -3.39
N ARG A 55 -3.98 3.80 -2.13
CA ARG A 55 -2.98 3.19 -1.26
C ARG A 55 -3.27 1.71 -1.10
N VAL A 56 -2.25 0.89 -1.29
CA VAL A 56 -2.35 -0.57 -1.16
C VAL A 56 -1.41 -1.02 -0.07
N PHE A 57 -1.98 -1.58 0.99
CA PHE A 57 -1.25 -2.16 2.10
C PHE A 57 -1.17 -3.68 1.95
N GLY A 58 -0.01 -4.24 2.26
CA GLY A 58 0.27 -5.66 2.28
C GLY A 58 1.72 -5.89 2.69
N HIS A 59 2.08 -7.12 3.00
CA HIS A 59 3.49 -7.45 3.20
C HIS A 59 4.28 -7.17 1.93
N GLY A 60 5.51 -6.69 2.10
CA GLY A 60 6.40 -6.39 1.00
C GLY A 60 7.86 -6.52 1.40
N ASP A 61 8.72 -6.43 0.40
CA ASP A 61 10.17 -6.39 0.51
C ASP A 61 10.77 -5.56 -0.65
N GLU A 62 12.08 -5.58 -0.80
CA GLU A 62 12.80 -4.88 -1.85
C GLU A 62 12.49 -5.34 -3.29
N TRP A 63 11.68 -6.41 -3.46
CA TRP A 63 11.32 -6.96 -4.77
C TRP A 63 9.87 -6.71 -5.15
N GLY A 64 8.97 -6.60 -4.16
CA GLY A 64 7.55 -6.48 -4.44
C GLY A 64 6.67 -6.39 -3.19
N GLN A 65 5.35 -6.58 -3.41
CA GLN A 65 4.35 -6.51 -2.36
C GLN A 65 3.19 -7.47 -2.64
N TYR A 66 2.56 -7.97 -1.60
CA TYR A 66 1.29 -8.69 -1.70
C TYR A 66 0.11 -7.72 -1.91
N PHE A 67 -0.75 -8.04 -2.89
CA PHE A 67 -2.06 -7.43 -3.11
C PHE A 67 -3.10 -8.53 -2.82
N GLY A 68 -3.58 -8.61 -1.58
CA GLY A 68 -4.25 -9.82 -1.10
C GLY A 68 -3.29 -11.01 -1.12
N ALA A 69 -3.70 -12.12 -1.73
CA ALA A 69 -2.87 -13.32 -1.88
C ALA A 69 -1.91 -13.25 -3.09
N ASP A 70 -2.00 -12.24 -3.94
CA ASP A 70 -1.18 -12.13 -5.14
C ASP A 70 0.12 -11.39 -4.85
N TRP A 71 1.27 -12.05 -5.11
CA TRP A 71 2.58 -11.40 -5.09
C TRP A 71 2.79 -10.58 -6.36
N VAL A 72 2.97 -9.27 -6.19
CA VAL A 72 3.14 -8.29 -7.26
C VAL A 72 4.56 -7.75 -7.23
N ASN A 73 5.33 -8.08 -8.26
CA ASN A 73 6.63 -7.52 -8.58
C ASN A 73 6.62 -7.03 -10.04
N GLU A 74 7.75 -6.51 -10.54
CA GLU A 74 7.84 -6.03 -11.92
C GLU A 74 7.33 -7.08 -12.93
N GLN A 75 7.83 -8.31 -12.84
CA GLN A 75 7.51 -9.39 -13.79
C GLN A 75 6.02 -9.74 -13.72
N THR A 76 5.49 -9.98 -12.53
CA THR A 76 4.07 -10.36 -12.40
C THR A 76 3.14 -9.21 -12.76
N ALA A 77 3.50 -7.96 -12.45
CA ALA A 77 2.74 -6.79 -12.86
C ALA A 77 2.66 -6.68 -14.38
N MET A 78 3.79 -6.83 -15.08
CA MET A 78 3.87 -6.65 -16.54
C MET A 78 3.25 -7.80 -17.33
N HIS A 79 3.33 -9.03 -16.83
CA HIS A 79 2.94 -10.22 -17.60
C HIS A 79 1.63 -10.86 -17.11
N ARG A 80 1.44 -10.96 -15.79
CA ARG A 80 0.27 -11.65 -15.22
C ARG A 80 -0.89 -10.69 -14.93
N PHE A 81 -0.61 -9.57 -14.27
CA PHE A 81 -1.63 -8.69 -13.72
C PHE A 81 -1.90 -7.44 -14.58
N ARG A 82 -1.16 -7.26 -15.66
CA ARG A 82 -1.30 -6.10 -16.54
C ARG A 82 -2.74 -5.87 -16.99
N PRO A 83 -3.51 -6.87 -17.48
CA PRO A 83 -4.86 -6.65 -17.96
C PRO A 83 -5.83 -6.16 -16.87
N GLN A 84 -5.60 -6.57 -15.61
CA GLN A 84 -6.38 -6.11 -14.47
C GLN A 84 -5.97 -4.69 -14.09
N LEU A 85 -4.67 -4.44 -13.90
CA LEU A 85 -4.14 -3.15 -13.47
C LEU A 85 -4.42 -2.03 -14.49
N GLU A 86 -4.42 -2.31 -15.79
CA GLU A 86 -4.76 -1.35 -16.84
C GLU A 86 -6.20 -0.81 -16.70
N GLN A 87 -7.10 -1.54 -16.05
CA GLN A 87 -8.47 -1.10 -15.78
C GLN A 87 -8.54 0.05 -14.77
N LEU A 88 -7.48 0.29 -14.01
CA LEU A 88 -7.37 1.46 -13.13
C LEU A 88 -7.04 2.74 -13.90
N ARG A 89 -6.53 2.59 -15.14
CA ARG A 89 -6.19 3.74 -15.98
C ARG A 89 -7.44 4.60 -16.22
N GLY A 90 -7.30 5.89 -16.02
CA GLY A 90 -8.40 6.82 -16.19
C GLY A 90 -9.36 6.96 -15.01
N LEU A 91 -9.18 6.20 -13.92
CA LEU A 91 -9.95 6.39 -12.69
C LEU A 91 -9.37 7.52 -11.82
N PHE A 92 -8.11 7.86 -12.01
CA PHE A 92 -7.44 8.90 -11.25
C PHE A 92 -7.81 10.31 -11.75
N GLY A 93 -7.91 11.23 -10.79
CA GLY A 93 -8.03 12.65 -11.09
C GLY A 93 -6.68 13.31 -11.37
N PRO A 94 -6.70 14.62 -11.70
CA PRO A 94 -5.46 15.38 -11.90
C PRO A 94 -4.54 15.29 -10.69
N GLY A 95 -3.27 14.93 -10.91
CA GLY A 95 -2.27 14.77 -9.85
C GLY A 95 -2.43 13.51 -9.00
N GLY A 96 -3.36 12.61 -9.35
CA GLY A 96 -3.57 11.35 -8.65
C GLY A 96 -2.35 10.43 -8.73
N PHE A 97 -2.20 9.54 -7.76
CA PHE A 97 -1.06 8.62 -7.64
C PHE A 97 -1.40 7.34 -6.87
N MET A 98 -0.52 6.35 -6.98
CA MET A 98 -0.57 5.13 -6.18
C MET A 98 0.49 5.17 -5.08
N THR A 99 0.17 4.62 -3.91
CA THR A 99 1.12 4.38 -2.81
C THR A 99 1.11 2.91 -2.43
N LEU A 100 2.28 2.29 -2.40
CA LEU A 100 2.46 0.94 -1.87
C LEU A 100 2.95 1.04 -0.43
N GLY A 101 2.23 0.40 0.48
CA GLY A 101 2.45 0.47 1.93
C GLY A 101 3.15 -0.77 2.50
N GLY A 102 3.77 -1.60 1.68
CA GLY A 102 4.59 -2.71 2.15
C GLY A 102 5.97 -2.28 2.63
N CYS A 103 6.57 -3.09 3.52
CA CYS A 103 7.94 -2.85 4.00
C CYS A 103 8.94 -2.87 2.85
N ASP A 104 9.87 -1.91 2.85
CA ASP A 104 11.00 -1.81 1.91
C ASP A 104 10.63 -1.76 0.40
N VAL A 105 9.33 -1.69 0.06
CA VAL A 105 8.87 -1.71 -1.34
C VAL A 105 9.39 -0.52 -2.15
N GLY A 106 9.78 0.57 -1.50
CA GLY A 106 10.46 1.69 -2.15
C GLY A 106 11.79 1.29 -2.81
N GLU A 107 12.41 0.19 -2.42
CA GLU A 107 13.60 -0.34 -3.08
C GLU A 107 13.26 -1.03 -4.41
N ALA A 108 12.04 -1.54 -4.58
CA ALA A 108 11.53 -2.14 -5.82
C ALA A 108 11.23 -1.09 -6.92
N ALA A 109 12.21 -0.28 -7.30
CA ALA A 109 12.03 0.77 -8.30
C ALA A 109 11.51 0.25 -9.66
N ALA A 110 11.83 -0.99 -10.02
CA ALA A 110 11.36 -1.63 -11.23
C ALA A 110 9.84 -1.88 -11.17
N LEU A 111 9.32 -2.35 -10.03
CA LEU A 111 7.88 -2.48 -9.81
C LEU A 111 7.17 -1.12 -9.90
N LEU A 112 7.69 -0.08 -9.25
CA LEU A 112 7.06 1.24 -9.29
C LEU A 112 6.98 1.80 -10.71
N ARG A 113 8.04 1.61 -11.53
CA ARG A 113 8.02 1.99 -12.95
C ARG A 113 7.03 1.17 -13.76
N ALA A 114 6.95 -0.14 -13.49
CA ALA A 114 5.98 -1.01 -14.16
C ALA A 114 4.54 -0.56 -13.85
N LEU A 115 4.22 -0.26 -12.60
CA LEU A 115 2.91 0.25 -12.21
C LEU A 115 2.60 1.59 -12.88
N PHE A 116 3.56 2.52 -12.93
CA PHE A 116 3.38 3.77 -13.67
C PHE A 116 3.09 3.52 -15.15
N ALA A 117 3.85 2.65 -15.81
CA ALA A 117 3.66 2.33 -17.23
C ALA A 117 2.28 1.69 -17.50
N ILE A 118 1.78 0.87 -16.57
CA ILE A 118 0.50 0.17 -16.70
C ILE A 118 -0.67 1.11 -16.37
N VAL A 119 -0.64 1.78 -15.21
CA VAL A 119 -1.76 2.55 -14.67
C VAL A 119 -1.78 3.99 -15.20
N GLY A 120 -0.62 4.54 -15.55
CA GLY A 120 -0.50 5.87 -16.11
C GLY A 120 -0.45 7.01 -15.08
N VAL A 121 -0.28 6.69 -13.80
CA VAL A 121 -0.09 7.67 -12.73
C VAL A 121 1.14 7.34 -11.90
N PRO A 122 1.80 8.34 -11.26
CA PRO A 122 2.97 8.08 -10.43
C PRO A 122 2.70 7.01 -9.38
N ALA A 123 3.65 6.09 -9.20
CA ALA A 123 3.65 5.10 -8.13
C ALA A 123 4.77 5.42 -7.14
N GLN A 124 4.46 5.37 -5.85
CA GLN A 124 5.42 5.63 -4.77
C GLN A 124 5.35 4.54 -3.71
N ALA A 125 6.44 4.36 -2.98
CA ALA A 125 6.49 3.46 -1.84
C ALA A 125 7.55 3.94 -0.83
N PHE A 126 7.44 3.45 0.38
CA PHE A 126 8.41 3.72 1.44
C PHE A 126 9.65 2.83 1.25
N MET A 127 10.81 3.39 1.59
CA MET A 127 12.12 2.74 1.50
C MET A 127 12.57 2.14 2.85
N ALA A 128 11.66 1.98 3.79
CA ALA A 128 11.92 1.40 5.09
C ALA A 128 10.72 0.56 5.52
N LYS A 129 10.89 -0.22 6.57
CA LYS A 129 9.78 -0.97 7.18
C LYS A 129 8.68 -0.02 7.59
N GLN A 130 7.46 -0.33 7.17
CA GLN A 130 6.27 0.43 7.52
C GLN A 130 5.57 -0.21 8.71
N TYR A 131 5.25 0.63 9.67
CA TYR A 131 4.41 0.26 10.80
C TYR A 131 3.10 1.05 10.68
N PRO A 132 2.00 0.39 10.31
CA PRO A 132 0.74 1.07 9.99
C PRO A 132 0.16 1.92 11.14
N VAL A 133 0.54 1.64 12.37
CA VAL A 133 -0.06 2.23 13.58
C VAL A 133 0.44 3.64 13.91
N PHE A 134 1.42 4.16 13.20
CA PHE A 134 2.00 5.47 13.50
C PHE A 134 1.70 6.49 12.41
N PRO A 135 0.86 7.50 12.71
CA PRO A 135 0.71 8.65 11.82
C PRO A 135 2.01 9.44 11.79
N GLY A 136 2.65 9.46 10.66
CA GLY A 136 3.90 10.16 10.46
C GLY A 136 4.60 9.64 9.20
N ASP A 137 4.02 9.93 8.09
CA ASP A 137 4.48 9.55 6.75
C ASP A 137 5.78 10.27 6.32
N GLU A 138 6.72 10.51 7.23
CA GLU A 138 7.91 11.30 6.95
C GLU A 138 9.14 10.47 6.54
N GLY A 139 8.97 9.15 6.37
CA GLY A 139 10.03 8.27 5.90
C GLY A 139 10.48 8.55 4.46
N ARG A 140 11.69 8.09 4.10
CA ARG A 140 12.17 8.14 2.72
C ARG A 140 11.22 7.37 1.82
N ARG A 141 10.78 8.03 0.75
CA ARG A 141 9.90 7.46 -0.27
C ARG A 141 10.59 7.50 -1.62
N ARG A 142 10.40 6.46 -2.41
CA ARG A 142 10.69 6.48 -3.83
C ARG A 142 9.40 6.66 -4.61
N ARG A 143 9.36 7.67 -5.46
CA ARG A 143 8.26 7.92 -6.39
C ARG A 143 8.76 7.78 -7.81
N CYS A 144 8.12 6.97 -8.60
CA CYS A 144 8.42 6.75 -9.99
C CYS A 144 7.27 7.23 -10.90
N SER A 145 7.64 8.01 -11.89
CA SER A 145 6.89 8.36 -13.08
C SER A 145 7.81 8.10 -14.27
N ASP A 146 8.04 9.07 -15.15
CA ASP A 146 9.10 8.98 -16.15
C ASP A 146 10.50 8.87 -15.54
N ARG A 147 10.67 9.40 -14.32
CA ARG A 147 11.88 9.27 -13.50
C ARG A 147 11.53 8.76 -12.12
N CYS A 148 12.50 8.12 -11.47
CA CYS A 148 12.37 7.76 -10.07
C CYS A 148 13.13 8.78 -9.20
N GLU A 149 12.43 9.34 -8.24
CA GLU A 149 12.98 10.31 -7.28
C GLU A 149 12.82 9.78 -5.86
N VAL A 150 13.78 10.07 -5.02
CA VAL A 150 13.75 9.75 -3.59
C VAL A 150 13.57 11.05 -2.82
N SER A 151 12.56 11.09 -1.96
CA SER A 151 12.25 12.24 -1.10
C SER A 151 12.05 11.79 0.35
N GLY A 152 12.10 12.72 1.28
CA GLY A 152 11.93 12.46 2.72
C GLY A 152 13.27 12.33 3.46
N SER A 153 13.22 12.33 4.78
CA SER A 153 14.40 12.27 5.63
C SER A 153 14.73 10.82 6.07
N GLN A 154 16.02 10.57 6.36
CA GLN A 154 16.47 9.29 6.93
C GLN A 154 16.12 9.14 8.43
N ALA A 155 15.35 10.06 8.99
CA ALA A 155 15.08 10.12 10.44
C ALA A 155 14.49 8.83 11.03
N TRP A 156 13.96 7.95 10.19
CA TRP A 156 13.30 6.70 10.60
C TRP A 156 14.22 5.47 10.67
N GLU A 157 15.45 5.53 10.15
CA GLU A 157 16.39 4.40 10.27
C GLU A 157 16.80 4.10 11.74
N HIS A 158 16.57 5.06 12.65
CA HIS A 158 16.81 4.88 14.07
C HIS A 158 15.57 4.48 14.90
N VAL A 159 14.42 4.42 14.29
CA VAL A 159 13.15 4.17 15.01
C VAL A 159 12.97 2.69 15.33
N ASP A 160 13.56 1.78 14.57
CA ASP A 160 13.50 0.34 14.83
C ASP A 160 13.98 -0.04 16.24
N THR A 161 15.01 0.62 16.74
CA THR A 161 15.54 0.35 18.10
C THR A 161 14.65 0.87 19.23
N VAL A 162 13.81 1.87 18.97
CA VAL A 162 12.93 2.49 19.98
C VAL A 162 11.53 1.89 19.93
N LEU A 163 11.06 1.50 18.73
CA LEU A 163 9.70 1.01 18.54
C LEU A 163 9.55 -0.50 18.74
N ASP A 164 10.60 -1.30 18.56
CA ASP A 164 10.53 -2.74 18.84
C ASP A 164 10.04 -3.08 20.25
N PRO A 165 10.48 -2.41 21.33
CA PRO A 165 9.93 -2.62 22.67
C PRO A 165 8.46 -2.18 22.82
N LEU A 166 8.03 -1.14 22.09
CA LEU A 166 6.64 -0.69 22.10
C LEU A 166 5.74 -1.64 21.32
N ARG A 167 6.22 -2.15 20.17
CA ARG A 167 5.57 -3.18 19.38
C ARG A 167 5.35 -4.45 20.17
N GLU A 168 6.37 -4.96 20.87
CA GLU A 168 6.24 -6.13 21.73
C GLU A 168 5.25 -5.93 22.89
N ARG A 169 5.20 -4.72 23.46
CA ARG A 169 4.19 -4.38 24.48
C ARG A 169 2.80 -4.35 23.93
N PHE A 170 2.62 -3.84 22.70
CA PHE A 170 1.35 -3.75 22.03
C PHE A 170 0.85 -5.13 21.64
N HIS A 171 1.69 -5.98 21.04
CA HIS A 171 1.38 -7.38 20.74
C HIS A 171 0.98 -8.19 21.98
N ARG A 172 1.72 -8.04 23.08
CA ARG A 172 1.37 -8.69 24.35
C ARG A 172 0.01 -8.22 24.89
N LYS A 173 -0.33 -6.96 24.70
CA LYS A 173 -1.61 -6.40 25.14
C LYS A 173 -2.78 -6.89 24.28
N LEU A 174 -2.58 -7.01 22.96
CA LEU A 174 -3.57 -7.59 22.04
C LEU A 174 -3.77 -9.08 22.28
N GLN A 175 -2.70 -9.85 22.48
CA GLN A 175 -2.80 -11.26 22.87
C GLN A 175 -3.59 -11.43 24.19
N GLY A 176 -3.29 -10.63 25.19
CA GLY A 176 -4.04 -10.66 26.46
C GLY A 176 -5.51 -10.24 26.36
N LEU A 177 -5.90 -9.52 25.30
CA LEU A 177 -7.32 -9.27 24.99
C LEU A 177 -7.97 -10.47 24.28
N ARG A 178 -7.25 -11.11 23.37
CA ARG A 178 -7.70 -12.30 22.63
C ARG A 178 -7.96 -13.50 23.54
N ASP A 179 -7.13 -13.68 24.58
CA ASP A 179 -7.28 -14.76 25.56
C ASP A 179 -8.47 -14.53 26.53
N ARG A 180 -9.19 -13.42 26.42
CA ARG A 180 -10.36 -13.08 27.28
C ARG A 180 -11.71 -13.25 26.58
N PHE A 181 -11.71 -13.59 25.29
CA PHE A 181 -12.88 -13.86 24.48
C PHE A 181 -12.78 -15.26 23.85
#